data_dacb7a58186a331a436ebf9aa849c0b2
#
_entry.id   dacb7a58186a331a436ebf9aa849c0b2
#
_cell.length_a   1.000
_cell.length_b   1.000
_cell.length_c   1.000
_cell.angle_alpha   90.00
_cell.angle_beta   90.00
_cell.angle_gamma   90.00
#
_symmetry.space_group_name_H-M   'P 1'
#
loop_
_entity.id
_entity.type
_entity.pdbx_description
1 polymer ?
#
loop_
_entity_poly.entity_id
_entity_poly.type
_entity_poly.pdbx_seq_one_letter_code
_entity_poly.pdbx_strand_id
1 'polypeptide(L)' 'MTEVRCPKCNKLLGYFEGRGEVVCPRCRKDAKVHFDTAKKRVSLIGF' A
#
# COMPACT_ATOMS: atom_id res chain seq x y z
N MET A 1 -14.54 -3.07 1.56
CA MET A 1 -13.12 -3.11 1.17
C MET A 1 -12.59 -1.70 1.03
N THR A 2 -11.35 -1.51 1.37
CA THR A 2 -10.73 -0.19 1.38
C THR A 2 -9.75 -0.05 0.24
N GLU A 3 -9.82 1.06 -0.45
CA GLU A 3 -8.90 1.37 -1.53
C GLU A 3 -7.51 1.64 -0.96
N VAL A 4 -6.50 0.97 -1.51
CA VAL A 4 -5.12 1.14 -1.06
C VAL A 4 -4.30 1.67 -2.23
N ARG A 5 -3.61 2.79 -1.99
CA ARG A 5 -2.77 3.43 -3.00
C ARG A 5 -1.35 3.57 -2.49
N CYS A 6 -0.42 3.52 -3.42
CA CYS A 6 0.97 3.75 -3.08
C CYS A 6 1.18 5.19 -2.64
N PRO A 7 1.75 5.44 -1.46
CA PRO A 7 1.97 6.82 -1.00
C PRO A 7 3.05 7.55 -1.79
N LYS A 8 3.80 6.85 -2.60
CA LYS A 8 4.86 7.48 -3.38
C LYS A 8 4.38 7.90 -4.77
N CYS A 9 3.76 6.99 -5.51
CA CYS A 9 3.31 7.30 -6.87
C CYS A 9 1.79 7.44 -6.96
N ASN A 10 1.09 7.20 -5.88
CA ASN A 10 -0.35 7.33 -5.80
C ASN A 10 -1.12 6.39 -6.73
N LYS A 11 -0.49 5.32 -7.15
CA LYS A 11 -1.15 4.36 -8.01
C LYS A 11 -2.06 3.45 -7.18
N LEU A 12 -3.23 3.16 -7.69
CA LEU A 12 -4.14 2.26 -7.02
C LEU A 12 -3.56 0.86 -7.00
N LEU A 13 -3.37 0.32 -5.81
CA LEU A 13 -2.82 -1.03 -5.65
C LEU A 13 -3.91 -2.08 -5.60
N GLY A 14 -5.09 -1.70 -5.12
CA GLY A 14 -6.20 -2.63 -5.04
C GLY A 14 -7.13 -2.27 -3.90
N TYR A 15 -8.06 -3.19 -3.63
CA TYR A 15 -9.01 -3.03 -2.53
C TYR A 15 -8.74 -4.15 -1.54
N PHE A 16 -8.47 -3.79 -0.31
CA PHE A 16 -8.08 -4.75 0.71
C PHE A 16 -8.88 -4.54 1.98
N GLU A 17 -8.81 -5.52 2.85
CA GLU A 17 -9.52 -5.51 4.10
C GLU A 17 -8.58 -6.03 5.19
N GLY A 18 -8.50 -5.33 6.32
CA GLY A 18 -7.60 -5.72 7.41
C GLY A 18 -6.23 -5.10 7.26
N ARG A 19 -5.20 -5.86 7.58
CA ARG A 19 -3.83 -5.38 7.51
C ARG A 19 -2.99 -6.29 6.62
N GLY A 20 -1.98 -5.73 6.02
CA GLY A 20 -1.10 -6.50 5.18
C GLY A 20 -0.07 -5.63 4.50
N GLU A 21 0.66 -6.25 3.57
CA GLU A 21 1.70 -5.58 2.82
C GLU A 21 1.56 -5.91 1.35
N VAL A 22 1.83 -4.94 0.51
CA VAL A 22 1.83 -5.14 -0.93
C VAL A 22 3.02 -4.41 -1.52
N VAL A 23 3.43 -4.80 -2.70
CA VAL A 23 4.51 -4.12 -3.40
C VAL A 23 3.92 -3.36 -4.57
N CYS A 24 4.21 -2.08 -4.62
CA CYS A 24 3.73 -1.25 -5.73
C CYS A 24 4.42 -1.68 -7.02
N PRO A 25 3.66 -2.03 -8.08
CA PRO A 25 4.27 -2.48 -9.32
C PRO A 25 5.07 -1.40 -10.04
N ARG A 26 4.81 -0.15 -9.73
CA ARG A 26 5.54 0.95 -10.35
C ARG A 26 6.82 1.29 -9.60
N CYS A 27 6.77 1.24 -8.29
CA CYS A 27 7.89 1.59 -7.44
C CYS A 27 8.52 0.36 -6.80
N ARG A 28 8.27 -0.78 -7.33
CA ARG A 28 8.51 -2.07 -6.69
C ARG A 28 9.91 -2.29 -6.12
N LYS A 29 10.90 -1.58 -6.63
CA LYS A 29 12.26 -1.80 -6.17
C LYS A 29 12.49 -1.40 -4.73
N ASP A 30 11.76 -0.40 -4.26
CA ASP A 30 11.93 0.11 -2.91
C ASP A 30 10.62 0.64 -2.35
N ALA A 31 9.52 0.06 -2.78
CA ALA A 31 8.22 0.54 -2.35
C ALA A 31 7.36 -0.60 -1.84
N LYS A 32 7.74 -1.18 -0.74
CA LYS A 32 6.90 -2.11 -0.03
C LYS A 32 5.90 -1.29 0.76
N VAL A 33 4.62 -1.50 0.53
CA VAL A 33 3.56 -0.71 1.13
C VAL A 33 2.86 -1.53 2.21
N HIS A 34 2.83 -1.01 3.40
CA HIS A 34 2.09 -1.60 4.51
C HIS A 34 0.78 -0.86 4.66
N PHE A 35 -0.33 -1.57 4.70
CA PHE A 35 -1.63 -0.94 4.84
C PHE A 35 -2.36 -1.45 6.07
N ASP A 36 -3.21 -0.61 6.62
CA ASP A 36 -4.05 -0.95 7.75
C ASP A 36 -5.41 -0.29 7.49
N THR A 37 -6.35 -1.06 7.00
CA THR A 37 -7.65 -0.51 6.64
C THR A 37 -8.51 -0.20 7.86
N ALA A 38 -8.23 -0.83 8.99
CA ALA A 38 -8.96 -0.53 10.22
C ALA A 38 -8.71 0.91 10.67
N LYS A 39 -7.50 1.41 10.46
CA LYS A 39 -7.14 2.78 10.79
C LYS A 39 -7.02 3.66 9.56
N LYS A 40 -7.32 3.10 8.40
CA LYS A 40 -7.21 3.80 7.12
C LYS A 40 -5.84 4.42 6.92
N ARG A 41 -4.82 3.63 7.21
CA ARG A 41 -3.44 4.08 7.11
C ARG A 41 -2.68 3.29 6.06
N VAL A 42 -1.81 3.98 5.36
CA VAL A 42 -0.94 3.37 4.37
C VAL A 42 0.45 3.94 4.60
N SER A 43 1.44 3.07 4.70
CA SER A 43 2.81 3.49 4.96
C SER A 43 3.74 2.87 3.95
N LEU A 44 4.74 3.62 3.52
CA LEU A 44 5.76 3.11 2.64
C LEU A 44 6.92 2.62 3.49
N ILE A 45 7.23 1.32 3.31
CA ILE A 45 8.30 0.71 4.07
C ILE A 45 9.42 0.45 3.11
N GLY A 46 10.24 0.88 2.66
CA GLY A 46 11.24 0.51 1.69
C GLY A 46 11.76 -0.92 1.89
N PHE A 47 12.63 -1.33 1.06
CA PHE A 47 13.29 -2.62 1.16
C PHE A 47 14.64 -2.49 1.85
#